data_58c1c967a3a786d54fa797284e2b669a
#
_entry.id   58c1c967a3a786d54fa797284e2b669a
#
_cell.length_a   1.000
_cell.length_b   1.000
_cell.length_c   1.000
_cell.angle_alpha   90.00
_cell.angle_beta   90.00
_cell.angle_gamma   90.00
#
_symmetry.space_group_name_H-M   'P 1'
#
loop_
_entity.id
_entity.type
_entity.pdbx_description
1 polymer ?
#
loop_
_entity_poly.entity_id
_entity_poly.type
_entity_poly.pdbx_seq_one_letter_code
_entity_poly.pdbx_strand_id
1 'polypeptide(L)'
;MINIVQEYHAWTYIILFIIIFCETGLVVTPFLPGDSLLFVAGAIASLPGTPLEVNILVLILFFAAVLGDSCNYMIGHLFGRKLFNNPKSRIFKQSHLDKTHEFYKKYGGKTIIIARFVPIVRTFAPFVAGMGKMHYYYFMVYNLIGGAAWVALFCYAGYFFGDLPIVQENLKLLIVAIIVISILPAIIE
;
A
#
# COMPACT_ATOMS: atom_id res chain seq x y z
N MET A 1 11.21 13.22 17.35
CA MET A 1 11.03 12.53 16.05
C MET A 1 11.94 13.10 14.96
N ILE A 2 12.00 14.43 14.76
CA ILE A 2 12.86 15.10 13.77
C ILE A 2 14.35 14.74 13.95
N ASN A 3 14.88 14.70 15.17
CA ASN A 3 16.29 14.37 15.43
C ASN A 3 16.68 12.96 14.95
N ILE A 4 15.79 11.97 15.09
CA ILE A 4 16.02 10.60 14.60
C ILE A 4 16.04 10.58 13.07
N VAL A 5 15.16 11.34 12.42
CA VAL A 5 15.11 11.44 10.97
C VAL A 5 16.34 12.16 10.40
N GLN A 6 16.89 13.14 11.14
CA GLN A 6 18.12 13.85 10.76
C GLN A 6 19.36 12.96 10.85
N GLU A 7 19.45 12.14 11.90
CA GLU A 7 20.60 11.27 12.14
C GLU A 7 20.61 10.03 11.21
N TYR A 8 19.40 9.54 10.87
CA TYR A 8 19.21 8.29 10.12
C TYR A 8 18.40 8.47 8.82
N HIS A 9 18.54 9.61 8.12
CA HIS A 9 17.72 9.92 6.94
C HIS A 9 17.71 8.80 5.86
N ALA A 10 18.86 8.20 5.56
CA ALA A 10 18.93 7.10 4.61
C ALA A 10 18.19 5.85 5.10
N TRP A 11 18.28 5.55 6.40
CA TRP A 11 17.56 4.44 7.01
C TRP A 11 16.05 4.64 7.01
N THR A 12 15.60 5.89 7.11
CA THR A 12 14.16 6.21 7.03
C THR A 12 13.59 5.79 5.67
N TYR A 13 14.26 6.10 4.57
CA TYR A 13 13.85 5.66 3.24
C TYR A 13 13.84 4.14 3.11
N ILE A 14 14.86 3.46 3.64
CA ILE A 14 14.97 2.00 3.61
C ILE A 14 13.84 1.34 4.41
N ILE A 15 13.58 1.84 5.61
CA ILE A 15 12.51 1.30 6.47
C ILE A 15 11.15 1.49 5.82
N LEU A 16 10.86 2.69 5.30
CA LEU A 16 9.62 2.98 4.59
C LEU A 16 9.45 2.09 3.34
N PHE A 17 10.54 1.90 2.58
CA PHE A 17 10.56 1.00 1.43
C PHE A 17 10.19 -0.43 1.85
N ILE A 18 10.84 -0.97 2.89
CA ILE A 18 10.59 -2.34 3.37
C ILE A 18 9.14 -2.49 3.84
N ILE A 19 8.61 -1.52 4.60
CA ILE A 19 7.24 -1.58 5.10
C ILE A 19 6.24 -1.60 3.94
N ILE A 20 6.35 -0.68 2.98
CA ILE A 20 5.44 -0.62 1.83
C ILE A 20 5.62 -1.84 0.93
N PHE A 21 6.85 -2.31 0.71
CA PHE A 21 7.11 -3.53 -0.05
C PHE A 21 6.47 -4.77 0.62
N CYS A 22 6.61 -4.91 1.94
CA CYS A 22 5.99 -6.03 2.66
C CYS A 22 4.47 -5.95 2.66
N GLU A 23 3.91 -4.75 2.85
CA GLU A 23 2.46 -4.53 2.84
C GLU A 23 1.82 -4.91 1.50
N THR A 24 2.43 -4.50 0.38
CA THR A 24 1.90 -4.78 -0.96
C THR A 24 2.27 -6.16 -1.47
N GLY A 25 3.44 -6.67 -1.07
CA GLY A 25 4.00 -7.93 -1.56
C GLY A 25 3.54 -9.18 -0.81
N LEU A 26 3.21 -9.04 0.47
CA LEU A 26 2.79 -10.16 1.29
C LEU A 26 1.27 -10.16 1.46
N VAL A 27 0.61 -11.19 0.93
CA VAL A 27 -0.85 -11.39 1.06
C VAL A 27 -1.28 -11.55 2.53
N VAL A 28 -0.32 -11.81 3.42
CA VAL A 28 -0.53 -12.13 4.84
C VAL A 28 -0.71 -10.87 5.71
N THR A 29 -0.35 -9.69 5.21
CA THR A 29 -0.33 -8.45 6.00
C THR A 29 -1.32 -7.38 5.48
N PRO A 30 -2.63 -7.69 5.32
CA PRO A 30 -3.62 -6.71 4.88
C PRO A 30 -3.87 -5.58 5.90
N PHE A 31 -3.25 -5.65 7.07
CA PHE A 31 -3.50 -4.78 8.21
C PHE A 31 -2.45 -3.67 8.40
N LEU A 32 -1.40 -3.62 7.57
CA LEU A 32 -0.45 -2.52 7.64
C LEU A 32 -1.08 -1.24 7.05
N PRO A 33 -1.03 -0.11 7.77
CA PRO A 33 -1.70 1.12 7.35
C PRO A 33 -0.86 1.92 6.33
N GLY A 34 -0.66 1.36 5.12
CA GLY A 34 0.19 1.98 4.10
C GLY A 34 -0.26 3.35 3.63
N ASP A 35 -1.58 3.54 3.48
CA ASP A 35 -2.16 4.83 3.10
C ASP A 35 -1.77 5.91 4.11
N SER A 36 -1.89 5.55 5.40
CA SER A 36 -1.51 6.43 6.51
C SER A 36 -0.01 6.68 6.54
N LEU A 37 0.78 5.64 6.28
CA LEU A 37 2.24 5.75 6.28
C LEU A 37 2.73 6.67 5.17
N LEU A 38 2.17 6.55 3.96
CA LEU A 38 2.47 7.43 2.82
C LEU A 38 2.11 8.88 3.15
N PHE A 39 0.93 9.10 3.72
CA PHE A 39 0.48 10.44 4.11
C PHE A 39 1.37 11.05 5.19
N VAL A 40 1.67 10.30 6.25
CA VAL A 40 2.54 10.77 7.36
C VAL A 40 3.96 11.03 6.87
N ALA A 41 4.50 10.17 5.99
CA ALA A 41 5.83 10.37 5.42
C ALA A 41 5.89 11.64 4.57
N GLY A 42 4.85 11.91 3.78
CA GLY A 42 4.69 13.17 3.04
C GLY A 42 4.58 14.38 3.97
N ALA A 43 3.78 14.28 5.04
CA ALA A 43 3.63 15.35 6.02
C ALA A 43 4.94 15.64 6.80
N ILE A 44 5.73 14.63 7.11
CA ILE A 44 7.05 14.83 7.71
C ILE A 44 8.00 15.51 6.72
N ALA A 45 7.92 15.16 5.42
CA ALA A 45 8.76 15.78 4.40
C ALA A 45 8.46 17.28 4.17
N SER A 46 7.26 17.78 4.56
CA SER A 46 6.93 19.20 4.50
C SER A 46 7.49 20.03 5.66
N LEU A 47 7.93 19.38 6.75
CA LEU A 47 8.37 20.10 7.94
C LEU A 47 9.73 20.79 7.72
N PRO A 48 9.91 22.05 8.18
CA PRO A 48 11.20 22.75 8.10
C PRO A 48 12.33 21.97 8.78
N GLY A 49 13.47 21.86 8.10
CA GLY A 49 14.66 21.18 8.65
C GLY A 49 14.63 19.66 8.58
N THR A 50 13.63 19.07 7.92
CA THR A 50 13.64 17.63 7.62
C THR A 50 14.60 17.33 6.45
N PRO A 51 15.39 16.25 6.52
CA PRO A 51 16.22 15.81 5.39
C PRO A 51 15.46 15.00 4.36
N LEU A 52 14.14 14.80 4.51
CA LEU A 52 13.33 14.02 3.60
C LEU A 52 12.83 14.88 2.45
N GLU A 53 13.19 14.49 1.22
CA GLU A 53 12.67 15.10 0.00
C GLU A 53 11.45 14.32 -0.51
N VAL A 54 10.32 15.02 -0.67
CA VAL A 54 9.05 14.38 -1.09
C VAL A 54 9.15 13.68 -2.44
N ASN A 55 9.90 14.23 -3.39
CA ASN A 55 10.04 13.63 -4.72
C ASN A 55 10.85 12.32 -4.67
N ILE A 56 11.92 12.28 -3.88
CA ILE A 56 12.71 11.07 -3.66
C ILE A 56 11.87 10.03 -2.91
N LEU A 57 11.10 10.48 -1.91
CA LEU A 57 10.20 9.64 -1.15
C LEU A 57 9.15 8.98 -2.07
N VAL A 58 8.47 9.77 -2.91
CA VAL A 58 7.49 9.27 -3.88
C VAL A 58 8.12 8.24 -4.82
N LEU A 59 9.33 8.52 -5.32
CA LEU A 59 10.02 7.61 -6.23
C LEU A 59 10.37 6.27 -5.57
N ILE A 60 10.95 6.32 -4.37
CA ILE A 60 11.34 5.12 -3.62
C ILE A 60 10.12 4.27 -3.26
N LEU A 61 9.05 4.91 -2.75
CA LEU A 61 7.84 4.21 -2.34
C LEU A 61 7.02 3.70 -3.54
N PHE A 62 7.09 4.39 -4.68
CA PHE A 62 6.55 3.87 -5.93
C PHE A 62 7.22 2.56 -6.34
N PHE A 63 8.56 2.50 -6.32
CA PHE A 63 9.26 1.25 -6.61
C PHE A 63 8.94 0.15 -5.59
N ALA A 64 8.84 0.49 -4.30
CA ALA A 64 8.44 -0.46 -3.26
C ALA A 64 7.07 -1.08 -3.55
N ALA A 65 6.08 -0.24 -3.89
CA ALA A 65 4.73 -0.67 -4.20
C ALA A 65 4.65 -1.54 -5.46
N VAL A 66 5.36 -1.14 -6.53
CA VAL A 66 5.37 -1.90 -7.80
C VAL A 66 6.05 -3.25 -7.65
N LEU A 67 7.19 -3.29 -6.96
CA LEU A 67 7.92 -4.53 -6.69
C LEU A 67 7.15 -5.45 -5.75
N GLY A 68 6.52 -4.88 -4.73
CA GLY A 68 5.66 -5.63 -3.81
C GLY A 68 4.52 -6.31 -4.55
N ASP A 69 3.72 -5.58 -5.31
CA ASP A 69 2.63 -6.17 -6.09
C ASP A 69 3.12 -7.21 -7.12
N SER A 70 4.31 -7.00 -7.68
CA SER A 70 4.90 -7.98 -8.60
C SER A 70 5.26 -9.28 -7.89
N CYS A 71 5.80 -9.20 -6.67
CA CYS A 71 6.02 -10.37 -5.82
C CYS A 71 4.70 -11.08 -5.49
N ASN A 72 3.68 -10.31 -5.11
CA ASN A 72 2.35 -10.81 -4.79
C ASN A 72 1.71 -11.53 -6.00
N TYR A 73 1.80 -10.94 -7.20
CA TYR A 73 1.40 -11.56 -8.45
C TYR A 73 2.12 -12.91 -8.67
N MET A 74 3.45 -12.95 -8.49
CA MET A 74 4.23 -14.17 -8.65
C MET A 74 3.82 -15.26 -7.64
N ILE A 75 3.58 -14.89 -6.39
CA ILE A 75 3.08 -15.81 -5.36
C ILE A 75 1.71 -16.37 -5.79
N GLY A 76 0.81 -15.52 -6.29
CA GLY A 76 -0.48 -15.94 -6.84
C GLY A 76 -0.34 -16.91 -8.02
N HIS A 77 0.57 -16.61 -8.93
CA HIS A 77 0.82 -17.43 -10.11
C HIS A 77 1.36 -18.83 -9.76
N LEU A 78 2.30 -18.91 -8.81
CA LEU A 78 2.97 -20.15 -8.43
C LEU A 78 2.16 -20.98 -7.43
N PHE A 79 1.56 -20.35 -6.44
CA PHE A 79 0.97 -21.02 -5.28
C PHE A 79 -0.54 -20.81 -5.13
N GLY A 80 -1.17 -19.93 -5.93
CA GLY A 80 -2.54 -19.48 -5.71
C GLY A 80 -3.55 -20.60 -5.49
N ARG A 81 -3.57 -21.62 -6.34
CA ARG A 81 -4.48 -22.76 -6.21
C ARG A 81 -4.26 -23.61 -4.94
N LYS A 82 -3.00 -23.73 -4.48
CA LYS A 82 -2.67 -24.54 -3.29
C LYS A 82 -3.08 -23.83 -2.00
N LEU A 83 -2.97 -22.49 -1.95
CA LEU A 83 -3.24 -21.70 -0.76
C LEU A 83 -4.73 -21.60 -0.42
N PHE A 84 -5.60 -21.56 -1.44
CA PHE A 84 -7.07 -21.53 -1.24
C PHE A 84 -7.72 -22.89 -1.04
N ASN A 85 -7.01 -23.98 -1.28
CA ASN A 85 -7.52 -25.34 -1.01
C ASN A 85 -7.53 -25.73 0.47
N ASN A 86 -7.03 -24.87 1.36
CA ASN A 86 -7.03 -25.15 2.80
C ASN A 86 -8.21 -24.45 3.51
N PRO A 87 -9.29 -25.19 3.87
CA PRO A 87 -10.50 -24.60 4.47
C PRO A 87 -10.27 -24.05 5.89
N LYS A 88 -9.13 -24.32 6.53
CA LYS A 88 -8.78 -23.82 7.86
C LYS A 88 -7.98 -22.52 7.83
N SER A 89 -7.69 -21.96 6.66
CA SER A 89 -6.93 -20.73 6.56
C SER A 89 -7.78 -19.52 6.98
N ARG A 90 -7.29 -18.76 7.97
CA ARG A 90 -7.94 -17.51 8.41
C ARG A 90 -7.65 -16.34 7.48
N ILE A 91 -6.57 -16.40 6.72
CA ILE A 91 -6.08 -15.33 5.84
C ILE A 91 -6.65 -15.48 4.43
N PHE A 92 -6.61 -16.70 3.90
CA PHE A 92 -7.10 -17.05 2.57
C PHE A 92 -8.57 -17.48 2.63
N LYS A 93 -9.44 -16.53 3.06
CA LYS A 93 -10.88 -16.78 3.08
C LYS A 93 -11.46 -16.73 1.66
N GLN A 94 -12.33 -17.66 1.34
CA GLN A 94 -13.03 -17.72 0.05
C GLN A 94 -13.79 -16.41 -0.24
N SER A 95 -14.35 -15.77 0.79
CA SER A 95 -15.08 -14.50 0.67
C SER A 95 -14.21 -13.35 0.11
N HIS A 96 -12.93 -13.29 0.47
CA HIS A 96 -12.00 -12.28 -0.07
C HIS A 96 -11.70 -12.53 -1.55
N LEU A 97 -11.57 -13.82 -1.92
CA LEU A 97 -11.40 -14.22 -3.31
C LEU A 97 -12.63 -13.86 -4.14
N ASP A 98 -13.83 -14.15 -3.64
CA ASP A 98 -15.09 -13.88 -4.32
C ASP A 98 -15.30 -12.37 -4.53
N LYS A 99 -15.07 -11.54 -3.50
CA LYS A 99 -15.08 -10.06 -3.62
C LYS A 99 -14.12 -9.59 -4.72
N THR A 100 -12.91 -10.12 -4.76
CA THR A 100 -11.92 -9.72 -5.77
C THR A 100 -12.32 -10.19 -7.17
N HIS A 101 -12.89 -11.39 -7.29
CA HIS A 101 -13.43 -11.88 -8.56
C HIS A 101 -14.58 -11.01 -9.09
N GLU A 102 -15.46 -10.51 -8.23
CA GLU A 102 -16.51 -9.57 -8.62
C GLU A 102 -15.93 -8.27 -9.17
N PHE A 103 -14.86 -7.73 -8.55
CA PHE A 103 -14.14 -6.58 -9.08
C PHE A 103 -13.56 -6.86 -10.47
N TYR A 104 -12.95 -8.05 -10.68
CA TYR A 104 -12.44 -8.41 -12.00
C TYR A 104 -13.52 -8.57 -13.05
N LYS A 105 -14.69 -9.14 -12.68
CA LYS A 105 -15.85 -9.23 -13.58
C LYS A 105 -16.36 -7.85 -13.99
N LYS A 106 -16.38 -6.89 -13.04
CA LYS A 106 -16.91 -5.54 -13.28
C LYS A 106 -15.93 -4.61 -14.00
N TYR A 107 -14.66 -4.65 -13.65
CA TYR A 107 -13.66 -3.66 -14.08
C TYR A 107 -12.56 -4.25 -14.97
N GLY A 108 -12.51 -5.56 -15.14
CA GLY A 108 -11.46 -6.24 -15.91
C GLY A 108 -10.07 -5.94 -15.35
N GLY A 109 -9.08 -5.72 -16.21
CA GLY A 109 -7.70 -5.44 -15.81
C GLY A 109 -7.52 -4.12 -15.03
N LYS A 110 -8.45 -3.15 -15.18
CA LYS A 110 -8.46 -1.89 -14.40
C LYS A 110 -8.64 -2.14 -12.90
N THR A 111 -9.07 -3.35 -12.51
CA THR A 111 -9.17 -3.77 -11.11
C THR A 111 -7.86 -3.53 -10.38
N ILE A 112 -6.70 -3.73 -11.00
CA ILE A 112 -5.38 -3.52 -10.38
C ILE A 112 -5.21 -2.06 -9.92
N ILE A 113 -5.72 -1.08 -10.68
CA ILE A 113 -5.65 0.34 -10.32
C ILE A 113 -6.66 0.65 -9.20
N ILE A 114 -7.93 0.26 -9.42
CA ILE A 114 -9.04 0.62 -8.51
C ILE A 114 -8.90 -0.09 -7.17
N ALA A 115 -8.43 -1.33 -7.18
CA ALA A 115 -8.22 -2.14 -5.99
C ALA A 115 -7.31 -1.47 -4.95
N ARG A 116 -6.32 -0.68 -5.38
CA ARG A 116 -5.39 0.01 -4.47
C ARG A 116 -6.10 0.93 -3.47
N PHE A 117 -7.29 1.39 -3.81
CA PHE A 117 -8.11 2.26 -2.95
C PHE A 117 -9.15 1.49 -2.11
N VAL A 118 -9.18 0.15 -2.22
CA VAL A 118 -10.09 -0.71 -1.47
C VAL A 118 -9.27 -1.70 -0.64
N PRO A 119 -9.20 -1.54 0.69
CA PRO A 119 -8.21 -2.22 1.54
C PRO A 119 -8.11 -3.73 1.34
N ILE A 120 -9.23 -4.44 1.34
CA ILE A 120 -9.24 -5.90 1.17
C ILE A 120 -8.87 -6.30 -0.27
N VAL A 121 -9.46 -5.61 -1.26
CA VAL A 121 -9.26 -5.95 -2.67
C VAL A 121 -7.82 -5.66 -3.09
N ARG A 122 -7.18 -4.63 -2.50
CA ARG A 122 -5.82 -4.23 -2.78
C ARG A 122 -4.81 -5.37 -2.62
N THR A 123 -4.85 -6.07 -1.50
CA THR A 123 -3.91 -7.15 -1.22
C THR A 123 -4.16 -8.40 -2.06
N PHE A 124 -5.41 -8.64 -2.42
CA PHE A 124 -5.79 -9.83 -3.20
C PHE A 124 -5.77 -9.62 -4.72
N ALA A 125 -5.90 -8.39 -5.21
CA ALA A 125 -5.97 -8.13 -6.65
C ALA A 125 -4.72 -8.61 -7.42
N PRO A 126 -3.48 -8.29 -7.04
CA PRO A 126 -2.28 -8.81 -7.70
C PRO A 126 -2.19 -10.34 -7.62
N PHE A 127 -2.54 -10.89 -6.45
CA PHE A 127 -2.56 -12.35 -6.23
C PHE A 127 -3.53 -13.06 -7.17
N VAL A 128 -4.78 -12.56 -7.25
CA VAL A 128 -5.83 -13.12 -8.12
C VAL A 128 -5.48 -12.95 -9.59
N ALA A 129 -4.83 -11.83 -9.98
CA ALA A 129 -4.30 -11.65 -11.33
C ALA A 129 -3.29 -12.75 -11.69
N GLY A 130 -2.35 -13.03 -10.77
CA GLY A 130 -1.37 -14.10 -10.94
C GLY A 130 -2.00 -15.48 -11.00
N MET A 131 -2.93 -15.79 -10.09
CA MET A 131 -3.65 -17.06 -10.04
C MET A 131 -4.51 -17.27 -11.29
N GLY A 132 -5.14 -16.21 -11.81
CA GLY A 132 -5.93 -16.19 -13.04
C GLY A 132 -5.08 -16.19 -14.32
N LYS A 133 -3.74 -16.25 -14.20
CA LYS A 133 -2.80 -16.22 -15.32
C LYS A 133 -2.97 -15.01 -16.23
N MET A 134 -3.30 -13.84 -15.65
CA MET A 134 -3.28 -12.58 -16.39
C MET A 134 -1.89 -12.38 -17.02
N HIS A 135 -1.83 -11.92 -18.26
CA HIS A 135 -0.53 -11.69 -18.91
C HIS A 135 0.26 -10.61 -18.14
N TYR A 136 1.51 -10.91 -17.77
CA TYR A 136 2.33 -10.06 -16.89
C TYR A 136 2.53 -8.64 -17.42
N TYR A 137 2.62 -8.46 -18.73
CA TYR A 137 2.74 -7.14 -19.36
C TYR A 137 1.55 -6.23 -19.03
N TYR A 138 0.32 -6.74 -19.18
CA TYR A 138 -0.89 -5.97 -18.84
C TYR A 138 -0.98 -5.69 -17.34
N PHE A 139 -0.65 -6.69 -16.51
CA PHE A 139 -0.56 -6.50 -15.08
C PHE A 139 0.43 -5.36 -14.74
N MET A 140 1.64 -5.38 -15.31
CA MET A 140 2.68 -4.38 -15.04
C MET A 140 2.24 -2.98 -15.44
N VAL A 141 1.59 -2.81 -16.61
CA VAL A 141 1.08 -1.49 -17.03
C VAL A 141 0.08 -0.93 -16.02
N TYR A 142 -0.90 -1.74 -15.61
CA TYR A 142 -1.88 -1.32 -14.60
C TYR A 142 -1.24 -1.10 -13.22
N ASN A 143 -0.26 -1.91 -12.86
CA ASN A 143 0.49 -1.78 -11.61
C ASN A 143 1.30 -0.48 -11.56
N LEU A 144 2.00 -0.12 -12.62
CA LEU A 144 2.75 1.14 -12.73
C LEU A 144 1.81 2.35 -12.60
N ILE A 145 0.71 2.37 -13.35
CA ILE A 145 -0.26 3.49 -13.31
C ILE A 145 -0.90 3.58 -11.93
N GLY A 146 -1.37 2.47 -11.38
CA GLY A 146 -2.01 2.44 -10.07
C GLY A 146 -1.04 2.78 -8.93
N GLY A 147 0.19 2.27 -9.00
CA GLY A 147 1.25 2.57 -8.04
C GLY A 147 1.63 4.04 -8.02
N ALA A 148 1.84 4.63 -9.20
CA ALA A 148 2.14 6.05 -9.33
C ALA A 148 1.00 6.92 -8.78
N ALA A 149 -0.25 6.63 -9.18
CA ALA A 149 -1.42 7.39 -8.72
C ALA A 149 -1.60 7.28 -7.19
N TRP A 150 -1.48 6.09 -6.63
CA TRP A 150 -1.66 5.84 -5.20
C TRP A 150 -0.57 6.52 -4.36
N VAL A 151 0.71 6.27 -4.66
CA VAL A 151 1.83 6.84 -3.90
C VAL A 151 1.86 8.36 -4.02
N ALA A 152 1.71 8.91 -5.25
CA ALA A 152 1.71 10.34 -5.47
C ALA A 152 0.55 11.01 -4.73
N LEU A 153 -0.67 10.45 -4.82
CA LEU A 153 -1.85 11.02 -4.14
C LEU A 153 -1.62 11.15 -2.63
N PHE A 154 -1.22 10.07 -1.96
CA PHE A 154 -1.08 10.08 -0.50
C PHE A 154 0.15 10.85 -0.03
N CYS A 155 1.31 10.72 -0.69
CA CYS A 155 2.51 11.46 -0.31
C CYS A 155 2.36 12.97 -0.54
N TYR A 156 1.85 13.39 -1.71
CA TYR A 156 1.66 14.82 -1.96
C TYR A 156 0.50 15.40 -1.15
N ALA A 157 -0.59 14.66 -0.92
CA ALA A 157 -1.62 15.08 0.02
C ALA A 157 -1.02 15.31 1.41
N GLY A 158 -0.22 14.35 1.92
CA GLY A 158 0.49 14.53 3.18
C GLY A 158 1.41 15.75 3.16
N TYR A 159 2.18 15.94 2.11
CA TYR A 159 3.10 17.07 1.96
C TYR A 159 2.38 18.43 1.97
N PHE A 160 1.32 18.60 1.18
CA PHE A 160 0.59 19.87 1.11
C PHE A 160 -0.28 20.15 2.34
N PHE A 161 -0.91 19.12 2.91
CA PHE A 161 -1.72 19.28 4.12
C PHE A 161 -0.89 19.27 5.40
N GLY A 162 0.30 18.65 5.39
CA GLY A 162 1.20 18.58 6.55
C GLY A 162 1.74 19.95 7.01
N ASP A 163 1.79 20.93 6.11
CA ASP A 163 2.26 22.28 6.41
C ASP A 163 1.18 23.18 7.06
N LEU A 164 -0.07 22.71 7.12
CA LEU A 164 -1.15 23.46 7.78
C LEU A 164 -0.92 23.54 9.29
N PRO A 165 -1.08 24.75 9.92
CA PRO A 165 -0.88 24.93 11.36
C PRO A 165 -1.70 23.95 12.23
N ILE A 166 -2.95 23.69 11.84
CA ILE A 166 -3.85 22.74 12.50
C ILE A 166 -3.26 21.32 12.49
N VAL A 167 -2.60 20.93 11.38
CA VAL A 167 -1.98 19.62 11.24
C VAL A 167 -0.72 19.52 12.08
N GLN A 168 0.11 20.55 12.07
CA GLN A 168 1.35 20.61 12.84
C GLN A 168 1.10 20.58 14.35
N GLU A 169 0.13 21.34 14.84
CA GLU A 169 -0.26 21.37 16.26
C GLU A 169 -0.86 20.04 16.73
N ASN A 170 -1.58 19.32 15.85
CA ASN A 170 -2.26 18.08 16.16
C ASN A 170 -1.68 16.85 15.44
N LEU A 171 -0.42 16.92 15.00
CA LEU A 171 0.19 15.88 14.17
C LEU A 171 0.16 14.51 14.86
N LYS A 172 0.38 14.45 16.18
CA LYS A 172 0.26 13.21 16.97
C LYS A 172 -1.16 12.64 16.92
N LEU A 173 -2.15 13.50 17.11
CA LEU A 173 -3.57 13.10 17.10
C LEU A 173 -3.99 12.62 15.70
N LEU A 174 -3.52 13.31 14.67
CA LEU A 174 -3.81 12.98 13.27
C LEU A 174 -3.19 11.63 12.89
N ILE A 175 -1.93 11.36 13.27
CA ILE A 175 -1.28 10.07 13.07
C ILE A 175 -2.08 8.96 13.77
N VAL A 176 -2.46 9.16 15.03
CA VAL A 176 -3.24 8.18 15.78
C VAL A 176 -4.62 7.96 15.14
N ALA A 177 -5.30 9.03 14.74
CA ALA A 177 -6.61 8.94 14.08
C ALA A 177 -6.52 8.18 12.75
N ILE A 178 -5.51 8.45 11.92
CA ILE A 178 -5.30 7.77 10.65
C ILE A 178 -4.99 6.27 10.88
N ILE A 179 -4.14 5.95 11.86
CA ILE A 179 -3.83 4.56 12.23
C ILE A 179 -5.10 3.83 12.69
N VAL A 180 -5.89 4.45 13.58
CA VAL A 180 -7.14 3.88 14.08
C VAL A 180 -8.13 3.66 12.94
N ILE A 181 -8.33 4.64 12.07
CA ILE A 181 -9.24 4.52 10.91
C ILE A 181 -8.77 3.42 9.96
N SER A 182 -7.46 3.27 9.74
CA SER A 182 -6.91 2.23 8.86
C SER A 182 -7.03 0.81 9.43
N ILE A 183 -6.98 0.67 10.77
CA ILE A 183 -7.08 -0.62 11.45
C ILE A 183 -8.56 -0.98 11.73
N LEU A 184 -9.44 0.01 11.82
CA LEU A 184 -10.85 -0.20 12.16
C LEU A 184 -11.57 -1.21 11.24
N PRO A 185 -11.43 -1.17 9.90
CA PRO A 185 -12.03 -2.17 9.02
C PRO A 185 -11.55 -3.59 9.29
N ALA A 186 -10.28 -3.72 9.73
CA ALA A 186 -9.67 -5.01 10.05
C ALA A 186 -10.16 -5.63 11.36
N ILE A 187 -10.69 -4.80 12.28
CA ILE A 187 -11.24 -5.27 13.56
C ILE A 187 -12.73 -5.61 13.42
N ILE A 188 -13.44 -4.96 12.49
CA ILE A 188 -14.88 -5.13 12.29
C ILE A 188 -15.21 -6.37 11.42
N GLU A 189 -14.26 -6.89 10.62
CA GLU A 189 -14.38 -8.11 9.81
C GLU A 189 -13.84 -9.36 10.54
#